data_9335d72d6680675e79e3e7740b9d5c61
#
_entry.id   9335d72d6680675e79e3e7740b9d5c61
#
_cell.length_a   1.000
_cell.length_b   1.000
_cell.length_c   1.000
_cell.angle_alpha   90.00
_cell.angle_beta   90.00
_cell.angle_gamma   90.00
#
_symmetry.space_group_name_H-M   'P 1'
#
loop_
_entity.id
_entity.type
_entity.pdbx_description
1 polymer ?
#
loop_
_entity_poly.entity_id
_entity_poly.type
_entity_poly.pdbx_seq_one_letter_code
_entity_poly.pdbx_strand_id
1 'polypeptide(L)'
;MAGRRITLLDDDQWPGEGFGTEMRIAPATAALGIIDVQHYFFDSQSDAAGVLGRHHPELQREVERRTGAMIGNIAALQEAFRGGGNRLFYTRHGMLLADGAEMIERRRERERAARASTGGNAGHMPVKGERGHEILSAVAPLKSELIWDKNTSSAFHTTPIDLYLRNMGIETIVLTGVAADMCVFATALDAADRGFHVIIAADACETFDPGSAEAVQILFGRIWGYVMQTADIVDWFASGRPPERTRLPAQDH
;
A
#
# COMPACT_ATOMS: atom_id res chain seq x y z
N MET A 1 -25.12 15.59 6.26
CA MET A 1 -24.10 16.25 7.13
C MET A 1 -23.00 16.73 6.21
N ALA A 2 -22.74 18.03 6.15
CA ALA A 2 -21.61 18.55 5.38
C ALA A 2 -20.32 18.02 6.01
N GLY A 3 -19.58 17.24 5.25
CA GLY A 3 -18.30 16.71 5.68
C GLY A 3 -17.37 17.87 6.07
N ARG A 4 -16.78 17.81 7.27
CA ARG A 4 -15.73 18.74 7.66
C ARG A 4 -14.56 18.53 6.70
N ARG A 5 -14.30 19.52 5.85
CA ARG A 5 -13.07 19.58 5.05
C ARG A 5 -11.91 19.76 6.04
N ILE A 6 -10.99 18.83 6.07
CA ILE A 6 -9.74 19.02 6.80
C ILE A 6 -8.86 19.88 5.90
N THR A 7 -8.55 21.10 6.34
CA THR A 7 -7.58 21.94 5.65
C THR A 7 -6.20 21.59 6.21
N LEU A 8 -5.33 21.05 5.38
CA LEU A 8 -3.92 20.90 5.72
C LEU A 8 -3.21 22.26 5.57
N LEU A 9 -2.22 22.51 6.40
CA LEU A 9 -1.37 23.67 6.23
C LEU A 9 -0.59 23.56 4.92
N ASP A 10 -0.48 24.65 4.18
CA ASP A 10 0.39 24.73 3.00
C ASP A 10 1.85 24.45 3.38
N ASP A 11 2.65 23.99 2.43
CA ASP A 11 4.04 23.61 2.72
C ASP A 11 4.89 24.80 3.21
N ASP A 12 4.59 26.03 2.80
CA ASP A 12 5.22 27.26 3.28
C ASP A 12 4.77 27.68 4.70
N GLN A 13 3.61 27.21 5.15
CA GLN A 13 3.05 27.43 6.48
C GLN A 13 3.48 26.34 7.47
N TRP A 14 3.98 25.21 6.97
CA TRP A 14 4.46 24.14 7.81
C TRP A 14 5.80 24.53 8.44
N PRO A 15 5.95 24.52 9.77
CA PRO A 15 7.19 24.93 10.44
C PRO A 15 8.36 23.97 10.22
N GLY A 16 8.30 23.16 9.20
CA GLY A 16 9.10 21.98 8.98
C GLY A 16 10.28 22.12 8.02
N GLU A 17 10.78 23.31 7.72
CA GLU A 17 12.15 23.40 7.24
C GLU A 17 13.07 22.88 8.35
N GLY A 18 13.34 21.58 8.35
CA GLY A 18 14.16 20.93 9.37
C GLY A 18 13.60 19.62 9.93
N PHE A 19 12.32 19.29 9.72
CA PHE A 19 11.77 17.98 10.09
C PHE A 19 12.00 16.92 8.99
N GLY A 20 12.19 17.33 7.73
CA GLY A 20 12.49 16.42 6.65
C GLY A 20 13.94 15.97 6.68
N THR A 21 14.22 14.80 7.21
CA THR A 21 15.55 14.21 7.17
C THR A 21 15.88 13.83 5.74
N GLU A 22 17.04 14.27 5.24
CA GLU A 22 17.58 13.74 3.99
C GLU A 22 17.91 12.26 4.18
N MET A 23 17.24 11.42 3.42
CA MET A 23 17.48 9.96 3.48
C MET A 23 18.66 9.58 2.59
N ARG A 24 19.57 8.79 3.13
CA ARG A 24 20.65 8.18 2.34
C ARG A 24 20.14 6.89 1.71
N ILE A 25 19.50 7.02 0.55
CA ILE A 25 18.93 5.89 -0.19
C ILE A 25 19.87 5.43 -1.29
N ALA A 26 19.98 4.11 -1.47
CA ALA A 26 20.75 3.51 -2.53
C ALA A 26 19.95 2.37 -3.20
N PRO A 27 19.91 2.27 -4.55
CA PRO A 27 19.21 1.18 -5.22
C PRO A 27 19.64 -0.21 -4.74
N ALA A 28 20.92 -0.40 -4.50
CA ALA A 28 21.49 -1.72 -4.13
C ALA A 28 20.93 -2.30 -2.81
N THR A 29 20.48 -1.46 -1.87
CA THR A 29 19.92 -1.87 -0.57
C THR A 29 18.40 -1.64 -0.51
N ALA A 30 17.75 -1.44 -1.66
CA ALA A 30 16.31 -1.23 -1.73
C ALA A 30 15.54 -2.52 -1.99
N ALA A 31 14.35 -2.62 -1.37
CA ALA A 31 13.35 -3.65 -1.66
C ALA A 31 12.02 -3.01 -2.08
N LEU A 32 11.27 -3.70 -2.94
CA LEU A 32 9.91 -3.32 -3.35
C LEU A 32 8.90 -4.14 -2.56
N GLY A 33 8.01 -3.46 -1.84
CA GLY A 33 6.87 -4.06 -1.17
C GLY A 33 5.56 -3.82 -1.93
N ILE A 34 4.89 -4.89 -2.31
CA ILE A 34 3.57 -4.87 -2.96
C ILE A 34 2.54 -5.29 -1.93
N ILE A 35 1.77 -4.30 -1.43
CA ILE A 35 0.87 -4.46 -0.29
C ILE A 35 -0.54 -4.79 -0.77
N ASP A 36 -1.02 -6.00 -0.45
CA ASP A 36 -2.41 -6.44 -0.53
C ASP A 36 -3.08 -6.26 -1.91
N VAL A 37 -2.34 -6.36 -3.01
CA VAL A 37 -2.89 -6.26 -4.37
C VAL A 37 -3.55 -7.59 -4.75
N GLN A 38 -4.74 -7.84 -4.18
CA GLN A 38 -5.47 -9.11 -4.19
C GLN A 38 -6.79 -9.01 -4.95
N HIS A 39 -7.27 -10.13 -5.46
CA HIS A 39 -8.57 -10.23 -6.13
C HIS A 39 -9.74 -9.64 -5.31
N TYR A 40 -9.70 -9.78 -4.00
CA TYR A 40 -10.69 -9.23 -3.07
C TYR A 40 -10.97 -7.73 -3.25
N PHE A 41 -9.94 -6.92 -3.55
CA PHE A 41 -10.12 -5.49 -3.72
C PHE A 41 -10.58 -5.07 -5.12
N PHE A 42 -10.31 -5.90 -6.13
CA PHE A 42 -10.39 -5.45 -7.53
C PHE A 42 -11.28 -6.33 -8.42
N ASP A 43 -11.57 -7.58 -8.02
CA ASP A 43 -12.47 -8.43 -8.78
C ASP A 43 -13.91 -7.97 -8.54
N SER A 44 -14.61 -7.59 -9.62
CA SER A 44 -16.03 -7.19 -9.56
C SER A 44 -16.95 -8.32 -9.05
N GLN A 45 -16.46 -9.55 -9.06
CA GLN A 45 -17.13 -10.71 -8.48
C GLN A 45 -16.80 -10.87 -6.99
N SER A 46 -15.82 -10.13 -6.45
CA SER A 46 -15.51 -10.16 -5.02
C SER A 46 -16.50 -9.34 -4.21
N ASP A 47 -16.58 -9.65 -2.92
CA ASP A 47 -17.55 -9.04 -2.05
C ASP A 47 -17.30 -7.55 -1.82
N ALA A 48 -16.05 -7.11 -1.70
CA ALA A 48 -15.72 -5.70 -1.49
C ALA A 48 -16.03 -4.85 -2.73
N ALA A 49 -15.51 -5.24 -3.90
CA ALA A 49 -15.75 -4.53 -5.15
C ALA A 49 -17.21 -4.69 -5.62
N GLY A 50 -17.80 -5.88 -5.45
CA GLY A 50 -19.19 -6.13 -5.81
C GLY A 50 -20.21 -5.34 -4.99
N VAL A 51 -19.94 -5.09 -3.69
CA VAL A 51 -20.79 -4.20 -2.88
C VAL A 51 -20.71 -2.77 -3.38
N LEU A 52 -19.50 -2.27 -3.66
CA LEU A 52 -19.33 -0.93 -4.22
C LEU A 52 -20.08 -0.77 -5.54
N GLY A 53 -19.95 -1.72 -6.44
CA GLY A 53 -20.60 -1.67 -7.76
C GLY A 53 -22.11 -1.71 -7.73
N ARG A 54 -22.71 -2.41 -6.77
CA ARG A 54 -24.17 -2.44 -6.60
C ARG A 54 -24.75 -1.13 -6.09
N HIS A 55 -24.02 -0.42 -5.23
CA HIS A 55 -24.50 0.80 -4.60
C HIS A 55 -24.00 2.09 -5.26
N HIS A 56 -22.82 2.04 -5.90
CA HIS A 56 -22.13 3.19 -6.47
C HIS A 56 -21.40 2.82 -7.78
N PRO A 57 -22.12 2.52 -8.86
CA PRO A 57 -21.52 2.04 -10.11
C PRO A 57 -20.58 3.05 -10.80
N GLU A 58 -20.81 4.34 -10.61
CA GLU A 58 -19.92 5.40 -11.11
C GLU A 58 -18.60 5.42 -10.34
N LEU A 59 -18.66 5.29 -9.02
CA LEU A 59 -17.46 5.21 -8.17
C LEU A 59 -16.65 3.93 -8.46
N GLN A 60 -17.33 2.83 -8.71
CA GLN A 60 -16.65 1.59 -9.11
C GLN A 60 -15.87 1.77 -10.42
N ARG A 61 -16.45 2.36 -11.46
CA ARG A 61 -15.75 2.61 -12.74
C ARG A 61 -14.51 3.49 -12.54
N GLU A 62 -14.62 4.51 -11.69
CA GLU A 62 -13.48 5.37 -11.36
C GLU A 62 -12.38 4.61 -10.60
N VAL A 63 -12.75 3.78 -9.64
CA VAL A 63 -11.80 2.89 -8.92
C VAL A 63 -11.12 1.92 -9.88
N GLU A 64 -11.87 1.28 -10.79
CA GLU A 64 -11.32 0.38 -11.81
C GLU A 64 -10.31 1.08 -12.72
N ARG A 65 -10.61 2.31 -13.15
CA ARG A 65 -9.71 3.12 -13.99
C ARG A 65 -8.39 3.43 -13.26
N ARG A 66 -8.47 3.92 -12.02
CA ARG A 66 -7.30 4.25 -11.19
C ARG A 66 -6.48 3.01 -10.86
N THR A 67 -7.16 1.91 -10.55
CA THR A 67 -6.51 0.61 -10.31
C THR A 67 -5.74 0.13 -11.53
N GLY A 68 -6.27 0.30 -12.74
CA GLY A 68 -5.55 -0.06 -13.96
C GLY A 68 -4.23 0.69 -14.11
N ALA A 69 -4.21 1.99 -13.82
CA ALA A 69 -3.00 2.81 -13.81
C ALA A 69 -2.02 2.35 -12.72
N MET A 70 -2.49 2.16 -11.50
CA MET A 70 -1.68 1.64 -10.37
C MET A 70 -1.01 0.30 -10.72
N ILE A 71 -1.75 -0.64 -11.29
CA ILE A 71 -1.22 -1.95 -11.70
C ILE A 71 -0.10 -1.79 -12.73
N GLY A 72 -0.27 -0.91 -13.72
CA GLY A 72 0.77 -0.60 -14.71
C GLY A 72 2.04 -0.04 -14.06
N ASN A 73 1.89 0.86 -13.09
CA ASN A 73 2.98 1.45 -12.34
C ASN A 73 3.69 0.41 -11.45
N ILE A 74 2.95 -0.46 -10.79
CA ILE A 74 3.55 -1.58 -10.02
C ILE A 74 4.34 -2.50 -10.94
N ALA A 75 3.83 -2.83 -12.12
CA ALA A 75 4.53 -3.67 -13.09
C ALA A 75 5.85 -3.03 -13.55
N ALA A 76 5.88 -1.72 -13.80
CA ALA A 76 7.10 -0.99 -14.15
C ALA A 76 8.13 -1.02 -13.01
N LEU A 77 7.69 -0.85 -11.77
CA LEU A 77 8.56 -0.98 -10.59
C LEU A 77 9.08 -2.41 -10.42
N GLN A 78 8.23 -3.43 -10.60
CA GLN A 78 8.67 -4.83 -10.58
C GLN A 78 9.78 -5.09 -11.61
N GLU A 79 9.63 -4.58 -12.83
CA GLU A 79 10.64 -4.71 -13.89
C GLU A 79 11.96 -4.06 -13.49
N ALA A 80 11.93 -2.80 -12.98
CA ALA A 80 13.12 -2.07 -12.55
C ALA A 80 13.85 -2.79 -11.42
N PHE A 81 13.12 -3.22 -10.38
CA PHE A 81 13.71 -3.90 -9.22
C PHE A 81 14.25 -5.29 -9.58
N ARG A 82 13.52 -6.07 -10.37
CA ARG A 82 13.99 -7.38 -10.87
C ARG A 82 15.22 -7.23 -11.77
N GLY A 83 15.20 -6.23 -12.65
CA GLY A 83 16.34 -5.91 -13.53
C GLY A 83 17.59 -5.52 -12.73
N GLY A 84 17.44 -4.84 -11.62
CA GLY A 84 18.52 -4.50 -10.69
C GLY A 84 18.97 -5.65 -9.76
N GLY A 85 18.29 -6.80 -9.79
CA GLY A 85 18.58 -7.92 -8.87
C GLY A 85 18.07 -7.69 -7.44
N ASN A 86 17.20 -6.72 -7.24
CA ASN A 86 16.67 -6.33 -5.94
C ASN A 86 15.61 -7.32 -5.42
N ARG A 87 15.33 -7.23 -4.13
CA ARG A 87 14.32 -8.07 -3.48
C ARG A 87 12.94 -7.47 -3.63
N LEU A 88 11.96 -8.34 -3.91
CA LEU A 88 10.54 -8.02 -3.87
C LEU A 88 9.86 -8.86 -2.80
N PHE A 89 8.88 -8.24 -2.14
CA PHE A 89 8.00 -8.95 -1.22
C PHE A 89 6.54 -8.50 -1.42
N TYR A 90 5.65 -9.40 -1.06
CA TYR A 90 4.21 -9.21 -1.19
C TYR A 90 3.52 -9.49 0.12
N THR A 91 2.42 -8.81 0.36
CA THR A 91 1.52 -9.17 1.45
C THR A 91 0.15 -9.55 0.91
N ARG A 92 -0.52 -10.43 1.66
CA ARG A 92 -1.92 -10.77 1.45
C ARG A 92 -2.66 -10.55 2.75
N HIS A 93 -3.67 -9.70 2.70
CA HIS A 93 -4.52 -9.41 3.85
C HIS A 93 -5.73 -10.34 3.86
N GLY A 94 -6.03 -10.94 5.00
CA GLY A 94 -7.17 -11.81 5.13
C GLY A 94 -7.24 -12.54 6.46
N MET A 95 -8.25 -13.38 6.61
CA MET A 95 -8.34 -14.34 7.70
C MET A 95 -7.44 -15.54 7.43
N LEU A 96 -6.65 -15.95 8.39
CA LEU A 96 -5.79 -17.13 8.29
C LEU A 96 -6.56 -18.40 8.63
N LEU A 97 -7.55 -18.29 9.53
CA LEU A 97 -8.49 -19.35 9.90
C LEU A 97 -9.89 -19.00 9.39
N ALA A 98 -10.65 -19.99 9.00
CA ALA A 98 -12.00 -19.80 8.44
C ALA A 98 -12.99 -19.10 9.40
N ASP A 99 -12.79 -19.25 10.70
CA ASP A 99 -13.60 -18.63 11.74
C ASP A 99 -13.04 -17.26 12.21
N GLY A 100 -11.85 -16.88 11.72
CA GLY A 100 -11.18 -15.63 12.09
C GLY A 100 -10.77 -15.55 13.57
N ALA A 101 -10.59 -16.69 14.24
CA ALA A 101 -10.29 -16.71 15.69
C ALA A 101 -8.97 -16.00 16.02
N GLU A 102 -8.05 -15.93 15.07
CA GLU A 102 -6.74 -15.24 15.19
C GLU A 102 -6.82 -13.72 15.01
N MET A 103 -7.98 -13.19 14.64
CA MET A 103 -8.16 -11.75 14.45
C MET A 103 -8.41 -11.04 15.77
N ILE A 104 -8.04 -9.76 15.83
CA ILE A 104 -8.45 -8.89 16.94
C ILE A 104 -9.98 -8.79 16.98
N GLU A 105 -10.56 -8.76 18.20
CA GLU A 105 -12.02 -8.85 18.42
C GLU A 105 -12.82 -7.86 17.57
N ARG A 106 -12.42 -6.59 17.54
CA ARG A 106 -13.09 -5.56 16.74
C ARG A 106 -13.25 -5.91 15.26
N ARG A 107 -12.21 -6.55 14.66
CA ARG A 107 -12.27 -6.98 13.26
C ARG A 107 -13.14 -8.20 13.09
N ARG A 108 -13.06 -9.14 14.02
CA ARG A 108 -13.88 -10.36 14.04
C ARG A 108 -15.38 -10.05 14.18
N GLU A 109 -15.74 -9.11 15.05
CA GLU A 109 -17.12 -8.63 15.18
C GLU A 109 -17.62 -7.99 13.87
N ARG A 110 -16.82 -7.12 13.27
CA ARG A 110 -17.15 -6.50 11.99
C ARG A 110 -17.34 -7.54 10.88
N GLU A 111 -16.51 -8.55 10.84
CA GLU A 111 -16.61 -9.64 9.87
C GLU A 111 -17.86 -10.49 10.09
N ARG A 112 -18.20 -10.83 11.33
CA ARG A 112 -19.44 -11.53 11.66
C ARG A 112 -20.68 -10.72 11.25
N ALA A 113 -20.67 -9.42 11.52
CA ALA A 113 -21.77 -8.54 11.13
C ALA A 113 -21.93 -8.46 9.60
N ALA A 114 -20.84 -8.38 8.86
CA ALA A 114 -20.86 -8.36 7.40
C ALA A 114 -21.43 -9.68 6.85
N ARG A 115 -20.94 -10.82 7.31
CA ARG A 115 -21.44 -12.13 6.90
C ARG A 115 -22.92 -12.31 7.23
N ALA A 116 -23.34 -11.88 8.41
CA ALA A 116 -24.76 -11.94 8.79
C ALA A 116 -25.65 -11.10 7.87
N SER A 117 -25.20 -9.92 7.45
CA SER A 117 -25.95 -9.03 6.54
C SER A 117 -26.09 -9.57 5.12
N THR A 118 -25.22 -10.49 4.71
CA THR A 118 -25.19 -11.11 3.38
C THR A 118 -25.74 -12.54 3.35
N GLY A 119 -26.34 -12.98 4.46
CA GLY A 119 -26.82 -14.37 4.58
C GLY A 119 -25.68 -15.40 4.67
N GLY A 120 -24.50 -15.00 5.09
CA GLY A 120 -23.33 -15.86 5.25
C GLY A 120 -22.50 -16.07 3.99
N ASN A 121 -22.91 -15.47 2.87
CA ASN A 121 -22.27 -15.69 1.57
C ASN A 121 -21.08 -14.77 1.29
N ALA A 122 -20.94 -13.67 2.03
CA ALA A 122 -19.92 -12.68 1.80
C ALA A 122 -19.47 -12.02 3.10
N GLY A 123 -18.17 -11.78 3.23
CA GLY A 123 -17.55 -11.03 4.32
C GLY A 123 -16.77 -9.83 3.82
N HIS A 124 -16.16 -9.11 4.73
CA HIS A 124 -15.26 -7.99 4.35
C HIS A 124 -13.82 -8.45 4.08
N MET A 125 -13.48 -9.66 4.46
CA MET A 125 -12.12 -10.18 4.33
C MET A 125 -12.13 -11.60 3.74
N PRO A 126 -11.26 -11.89 2.78
CA PRO A 126 -11.12 -13.24 2.24
C PRO A 126 -10.46 -14.15 3.27
N VAL A 127 -10.76 -15.43 3.20
CA VAL A 127 -10.06 -16.47 3.96
C VAL A 127 -8.85 -16.94 3.14
N LYS A 128 -7.76 -17.26 3.82
CA LYS A 128 -6.58 -17.88 3.19
C LYS A 128 -6.96 -19.12 2.38
N GLY A 129 -6.55 -19.15 1.12
CA GLY A 129 -6.87 -20.20 0.17
C GLY A 129 -8.10 -19.90 -0.71
N GLU A 130 -8.88 -18.88 -0.40
CA GLU A 130 -9.93 -18.40 -1.30
C GLU A 130 -9.35 -17.56 -2.44
N ARG A 131 -10.04 -17.49 -3.58
CA ARG A 131 -9.64 -16.64 -4.71
C ARG A 131 -9.43 -15.17 -4.32
N GLY A 132 -10.28 -14.65 -3.46
CA GLY A 132 -10.16 -13.28 -2.96
C GLY A 132 -8.83 -13.00 -2.26
N HIS A 133 -8.24 -14.01 -1.63
CA HIS A 133 -6.95 -13.91 -0.93
C HIS A 133 -5.73 -13.97 -1.89
N GLU A 134 -5.90 -14.41 -3.13
CA GLU A 134 -4.81 -14.52 -4.09
C GLU A 134 -4.41 -13.14 -4.65
N ILE A 135 -3.11 -13.00 -4.93
CA ILE A 135 -2.55 -11.78 -5.58
C ILE A 135 -3.03 -11.75 -7.03
N LEU A 136 -3.35 -10.55 -7.53
CA LEU A 136 -3.72 -10.35 -8.93
C LEU A 136 -2.63 -10.88 -9.87
N SER A 137 -3.03 -11.64 -10.90
CA SER A 137 -2.11 -12.22 -11.87
C SER A 137 -1.26 -11.19 -12.62
N ALA A 138 -1.80 -9.97 -12.80
CA ALA A 138 -1.09 -8.87 -13.46
C ALA A 138 0.17 -8.40 -12.71
N VAL A 139 0.26 -8.63 -11.40
CA VAL A 139 1.40 -8.29 -10.55
C VAL A 139 1.91 -9.51 -9.79
N ALA A 140 1.71 -10.70 -10.33
CA ALA A 140 2.04 -11.96 -9.66
C ALA A 140 3.51 -12.04 -9.24
N PRO A 141 3.79 -12.59 -8.05
CA PRO A 141 5.15 -12.84 -7.59
C PRO A 141 5.82 -13.97 -8.38
N LEU A 142 7.13 -13.87 -8.54
CA LEU A 142 7.95 -15.00 -8.96
C LEU A 142 8.11 -16.01 -7.82
N LYS A 143 8.43 -17.27 -8.14
CA LYS A 143 8.64 -18.31 -7.11
C LYS A 143 9.76 -18.01 -6.12
N SER A 144 10.69 -17.15 -6.48
CA SER A 144 11.82 -16.71 -5.64
C SER A 144 11.50 -15.50 -4.78
N GLU A 145 10.31 -14.91 -4.91
CA GLU A 145 9.91 -13.71 -4.17
C GLU A 145 9.10 -14.08 -2.93
N LEU A 146 9.17 -13.22 -1.92
CA LEU A 146 8.58 -13.51 -0.62
C LEU A 146 7.11 -13.07 -0.57
N ILE A 147 6.26 -13.92 0.00
CA ILE A 147 4.84 -13.63 0.22
C ILE A 147 4.54 -13.85 1.70
N TRP A 148 3.91 -12.88 2.34
CA TRP A 148 3.44 -13.00 3.72
C TRP A 148 1.94 -12.76 3.85
N ASP A 149 1.29 -13.68 4.56
CA ASP A 149 -0.10 -13.50 4.96
C ASP A 149 -0.17 -12.68 6.25
N LYS A 150 -1.06 -11.70 6.29
CA LYS A 150 -1.27 -10.84 7.46
C LYS A 150 -2.75 -10.60 7.72
N ASN A 151 -3.09 -10.31 8.95
CA ASN A 151 -4.45 -9.94 9.38
C ASN A 151 -4.50 -8.60 10.14
N THR A 152 -3.42 -7.83 10.09
CA THR A 152 -3.30 -6.47 10.62
C THR A 152 -3.08 -5.46 9.50
N SER A 153 -3.24 -4.15 9.78
CA SER A 153 -2.98 -3.12 8.76
C SER A 153 -1.50 -3.11 8.39
N SER A 154 -0.60 -2.94 9.36
CA SER A 154 0.83 -3.01 9.09
C SER A 154 1.30 -4.44 8.84
N ALA A 155 2.19 -4.61 7.86
CA ALA A 155 2.85 -5.87 7.58
C ALA A 155 3.81 -6.30 8.70
N PHE A 156 4.31 -5.38 9.50
CA PHE A 156 5.29 -5.66 10.55
C PHE A 156 4.72 -6.29 11.81
N HIS A 157 3.39 -6.26 12.02
CA HIS A 157 2.80 -6.76 13.27
C HIS A 157 2.63 -8.28 13.32
N THR A 158 2.29 -8.91 12.19
CA THR A 158 1.94 -10.34 12.18
C THR A 158 2.79 -11.16 11.22
N THR A 159 3.89 -10.59 10.74
CA THR A 159 4.85 -11.28 9.88
C THR A 159 6.29 -11.09 10.36
N PRO A 160 7.22 -11.95 9.99
CA PRO A 160 8.64 -11.80 10.33
C PRO A 160 9.40 -10.86 9.37
N ILE A 161 8.72 -9.96 8.69
CA ILE A 161 9.26 -9.14 7.60
C ILE A 161 10.49 -8.32 8.04
N ASP A 162 10.47 -7.73 9.24
CA ASP A 162 11.58 -6.95 9.78
C ASP A 162 12.88 -7.77 9.83
N LEU A 163 12.80 -8.97 10.40
CA LEU A 163 13.95 -9.86 10.50
C LEU A 163 14.50 -10.25 9.12
N TYR A 164 13.61 -10.58 8.18
CA TYR A 164 14.02 -11.00 6.85
C TYR A 164 14.65 -9.85 6.05
N LEU A 165 14.06 -8.66 6.08
CA LEU A 165 14.61 -7.51 5.39
C LEU A 165 16.00 -7.14 5.93
N ARG A 166 16.19 -7.13 7.25
CA ARG A 166 17.49 -6.87 7.86
C ARG A 166 18.54 -7.92 7.50
N ASN A 167 18.16 -9.20 7.54
CA ASN A 167 19.08 -10.29 7.16
C ASN A 167 19.52 -10.22 5.70
N MET A 168 18.69 -9.63 4.83
CA MET A 168 18.99 -9.38 3.41
C MET A 168 19.76 -8.07 3.17
N GLY A 169 20.09 -7.31 4.23
CA GLY A 169 20.78 -6.02 4.11
C GLY A 169 19.93 -4.91 3.50
N ILE A 170 18.60 -5.00 3.61
CA ILE A 170 17.71 -3.97 3.10
C ILE A 170 17.69 -2.79 4.06
N GLU A 171 17.91 -1.59 3.51
CA GLU A 171 17.89 -0.31 4.22
C GLU A 171 16.75 0.59 3.72
N THR A 172 16.35 0.42 2.46
CA THR A 172 15.29 1.22 1.83
C THR A 172 14.12 0.32 1.41
N ILE A 173 12.90 0.75 1.69
CA ILE A 173 11.68 0.05 1.29
C ILE A 173 10.85 0.98 0.42
N VAL A 174 10.56 0.57 -0.82
CA VAL A 174 9.58 1.22 -1.68
C VAL A 174 8.26 0.49 -1.52
N LEU A 175 7.20 1.19 -1.16
CA LEU A 175 5.87 0.64 -0.90
C LEU A 175 4.88 1.01 -1.99
N THR A 176 4.11 0.03 -2.42
CA THR A 176 3.03 0.13 -3.41
C THR A 176 1.81 -0.65 -2.93
N GLY A 177 0.68 -0.49 -3.60
CA GLY A 177 -0.51 -1.33 -3.40
C GLY A 177 -1.66 -0.64 -2.68
N VAL A 178 -2.39 -1.39 -1.85
CA VAL A 178 -3.65 -0.94 -1.24
C VAL A 178 -3.82 -1.30 0.24
N ALA A 179 -4.63 -0.57 0.97
CA ALA A 179 -5.11 0.74 0.59
C ALA A 179 -4.10 1.79 1.04
N ALA A 180 -3.92 2.84 0.23
CA ALA A 180 -2.93 3.89 0.46
C ALA A 180 -3.03 4.49 1.87
N ASP A 181 -4.25 4.74 2.35
CA ASP A 181 -4.59 5.34 3.65
C ASP A 181 -4.71 4.33 4.81
N MET A 182 -4.52 3.05 4.54
CA MET A 182 -4.62 1.98 5.55
C MET A 182 -3.36 1.11 5.60
N CYS A 183 -3.33 0.02 4.82
CA CYS A 183 -2.27 -0.98 4.92
C CYS A 183 -0.91 -0.45 4.45
N VAL A 184 -0.89 0.34 3.38
CA VAL A 184 0.34 0.98 2.89
C VAL A 184 0.86 1.98 3.92
N PHE A 185 0.00 2.92 4.36
CA PHE A 185 0.39 3.94 5.34
C PHE A 185 0.82 3.34 6.68
N ALA A 186 0.07 2.39 7.23
CA ALA A 186 0.43 1.72 8.47
C ALA A 186 1.77 0.97 8.37
N THR A 187 2.03 0.32 7.22
CA THR A 187 3.30 -0.36 6.97
C THR A 187 4.45 0.63 6.81
N ALA A 188 4.19 1.77 6.15
CA ALA A 188 5.17 2.83 5.96
C ALA A 188 5.63 3.45 7.29
N LEU A 189 4.68 3.76 8.18
CA LEU A 189 4.99 4.30 9.52
C LEU A 189 5.80 3.29 10.35
N ASP A 190 5.35 2.05 10.41
CA ASP A 190 6.06 0.99 11.16
C ASP A 190 7.48 0.75 10.60
N ALA A 191 7.66 0.79 9.28
CA ALA A 191 8.97 0.67 8.67
C ALA A 191 9.88 1.84 9.03
N ALA A 192 9.37 3.07 8.96
CA ALA A 192 10.12 4.28 9.31
C ALA A 192 10.54 4.28 10.79
N ASP A 193 9.62 3.95 11.70
CA ASP A 193 9.91 3.87 13.14
C ASP A 193 10.90 2.75 13.50
N ARG A 194 11.06 1.76 12.62
CA ARG A 194 12.09 0.70 12.73
C ARG A 194 13.44 1.11 12.12
N GLY A 195 13.52 2.31 11.53
CA GLY A 195 14.75 2.87 10.97
C GLY A 195 15.02 2.48 9.52
N PHE A 196 14.04 1.97 8.79
CA PHE A 196 14.14 1.85 7.34
C PHE A 196 13.93 3.23 6.68
N HIS A 197 14.64 3.49 5.60
CA HIS A 197 14.29 4.55 4.68
C HIS A 197 13.06 4.11 3.88
N VAL A 198 12.00 4.91 3.87
CA VAL A 198 10.74 4.52 3.25
C VAL A 198 10.34 5.48 2.15
N ILE A 199 9.98 4.90 1.00
CA ILE A 199 9.43 5.61 -0.15
C ILE A 199 8.03 5.07 -0.41
N ILE A 200 7.03 5.93 -0.45
CA ILE A 200 5.69 5.58 -0.97
C ILE A 200 5.67 5.97 -2.44
N ALA A 201 5.42 4.99 -3.33
CA ALA A 201 5.20 5.23 -4.75
C ALA A 201 3.76 5.73 -4.94
N ALA A 202 3.59 7.04 -5.04
CA ALA A 202 2.29 7.70 -4.93
C ALA A 202 1.27 7.22 -5.97
N ASP A 203 1.68 7.10 -7.21
CA ASP A 203 0.88 6.67 -8.36
C ASP A 203 0.81 5.13 -8.54
N ALA A 204 1.51 4.39 -7.67
CA ALA A 204 1.43 2.94 -7.54
C ALA A 204 0.67 2.51 -6.27
N CYS A 205 -0.02 3.44 -5.60
CA CYS A 205 -0.88 3.19 -4.45
C CYS A 205 -2.29 3.71 -4.73
N GLU A 206 -3.30 2.96 -4.29
CA GLU A 206 -4.71 3.35 -4.44
C GLU A 206 -5.52 3.14 -3.17
N THR A 207 -6.62 3.88 -3.06
CA THR A 207 -7.67 3.70 -2.05
C THR A 207 -9.04 4.09 -2.63
N PHE A 208 -10.11 3.83 -1.89
CA PHE A 208 -11.47 4.21 -2.30
C PHE A 208 -11.67 5.73 -2.33
N ASP A 209 -11.08 6.46 -1.38
CA ASP A 209 -11.16 7.92 -1.30
C ASP A 209 -9.82 8.59 -1.67
N PRO A 210 -9.74 9.22 -2.85
CA PRO A 210 -8.52 9.91 -3.29
C PRO A 210 -8.02 10.98 -2.31
N GLY A 211 -8.92 11.69 -1.66
CA GLY A 211 -8.56 12.70 -0.67
C GLY A 211 -7.84 12.13 0.55
N SER A 212 -8.23 10.91 0.98
CA SER A 212 -7.51 10.21 2.06
C SER A 212 -6.12 9.78 1.62
N ALA A 213 -5.95 9.29 0.37
CA ALA A 213 -4.65 8.95 -0.17
C ALA A 213 -3.71 10.17 -0.19
N GLU A 214 -4.19 11.28 -0.72
CA GLU A 214 -3.41 12.53 -0.79
C GLU A 214 -3.02 13.02 0.61
N ALA A 215 -3.96 13.05 1.55
CA ALA A 215 -3.70 13.51 2.92
C ALA A 215 -2.58 12.68 3.61
N VAL A 216 -2.63 11.35 3.50
CA VAL A 216 -1.59 10.50 4.12
C VAL A 216 -0.24 10.62 3.41
N GLN A 217 -0.23 10.80 2.09
CA GLN A 217 0.99 11.03 1.34
C GLN A 217 1.66 12.35 1.74
N ILE A 218 0.89 13.44 1.86
CA ILE A 218 1.39 14.73 2.35
C ILE A 218 1.97 14.58 3.75
N LEU A 219 1.22 13.98 4.68
CA LEU A 219 1.66 13.79 6.06
C LEU A 219 2.93 12.96 6.13
N PHE A 220 2.99 11.85 5.39
CA PHE A 220 4.14 10.95 5.38
C PHE A 220 5.39 11.65 4.82
N GLY A 221 5.24 12.33 3.69
CA GLY A 221 6.34 13.02 3.01
C GLY A 221 6.95 14.17 3.81
N ARG A 222 6.21 14.74 4.76
CA ARG A 222 6.70 15.82 5.63
C ARG A 222 7.68 15.34 6.71
N ILE A 223 7.49 14.12 7.24
CA ILE A 223 8.14 13.69 8.48
C ILE A 223 8.91 12.37 8.33
N TRP A 224 8.29 11.33 7.72
CA TRP A 224 8.77 9.96 7.88
C TRP A 224 9.55 9.41 6.69
N GLY A 225 9.37 9.98 5.49
CA GLY A 225 9.99 9.40 4.32
C GLY A 225 9.77 10.21 3.05
N TYR A 226 9.94 9.55 1.91
CA TYR A 226 9.71 10.17 0.60
C TYR A 226 8.39 9.68 0.00
N VAL A 227 7.75 10.58 -0.74
CA VAL A 227 6.63 10.27 -1.63
C VAL A 227 7.08 10.59 -3.04
N MET A 228 7.09 9.61 -3.92
CA MET A 228 7.67 9.72 -5.26
C MET A 228 6.72 9.14 -6.31
N GLN A 229 6.84 9.63 -7.54
CA GLN A 229 6.18 9.00 -8.68
C GLN A 229 6.97 7.77 -9.15
N THR A 230 6.29 6.82 -9.76
CA THR A 230 6.92 5.61 -10.32
C THR A 230 8.07 5.95 -11.28
N ALA A 231 7.89 6.95 -12.14
CA ALA A 231 8.92 7.37 -13.09
C ALA A 231 10.20 7.83 -12.38
N ASP A 232 10.10 8.59 -11.30
CA ASP A 232 11.25 9.09 -10.54
C ASP A 232 12.00 7.94 -9.85
N ILE A 233 11.27 6.93 -9.37
CA ILE A 233 11.85 5.73 -8.76
C ILE A 233 12.59 4.90 -9.81
N VAL A 234 12.02 4.73 -10.99
CA VAL A 234 12.66 4.01 -12.11
C VAL A 234 13.93 4.75 -12.54
N ASP A 235 13.88 6.07 -12.66
CA ASP A 235 15.06 6.90 -13.00
C ASP A 235 16.15 6.81 -11.93
N TRP A 236 15.77 6.79 -10.64
CA TRP A 236 16.72 6.57 -9.56
C TRP A 236 17.46 5.23 -9.71
N PHE A 237 16.73 4.15 -10.02
CA PHE A 237 17.33 2.83 -10.27
C PHE A 237 18.26 2.83 -11.47
N ALA A 238 17.89 3.51 -12.56
CA ALA A 238 18.69 3.57 -13.78
C ALA A 238 19.94 4.45 -13.63
N SER A 239 19.84 5.58 -12.93
CA SER A 239 20.91 6.58 -12.80
C SER A 239 21.79 6.39 -11.57
N GLY A 240 21.31 5.71 -10.54
CA GLY A 240 21.92 5.63 -9.21
C GLY A 240 21.93 6.97 -8.45
N ARG A 241 21.36 8.02 -9.02
CA ARG A 241 21.29 9.34 -8.37
C ARG A 241 20.05 9.39 -7.49
N PRO A 242 20.19 9.71 -6.18
CA PRO A 242 19.02 9.89 -5.34
C PRO A 242 18.16 11.02 -5.92
N PRO A 243 16.84 10.84 -5.97
CA PRO A 243 15.93 11.86 -6.44
C PRO A 243 16.00 13.09 -5.52
N GLU A 244 15.84 14.26 -6.10
CA GLU A 244 15.54 15.44 -5.31
C GLU A 244 14.19 15.22 -4.59
N ARG A 245 14.06 15.69 -3.36
CA ARG A 245 12.83 15.60 -2.58
C ARG A 245 11.69 16.20 -3.40
N THR A 246 10.79 15.39 -3.93
CA THR A 246 9.65 15.88 -4.69
C THR A 246 8.74 16.64 -3.71
N ARG A 247 8.65 17.96 -3.84
CA ARG A 247 7.56 18.71 -3.22
C ARG A 247 6.29 18.31 -3.94
N LEU A 248 5.28 17.86 -3.21
CA LEU A 248 3.96 17.68 -3.79
C LEU A 248 3.53 19.02 -4.40
N PRO A 249 2.98 19.04 -5.62
CA PRO A 249 2.58 20.29 -6.24
C PRO A 249 1.62 21.03 -5.32
N ALA A 250 1.83 22.35 -5.18
CA ALA A 250 0.90 23.21 -4.49
C ALA A 250 -0.47 23.06 -5.16
N GLN A 251 -1.50 22.77 -4.36
CA GLN A 251 -2.85 22.71 -4.87
C GLN A 251 -3.31 24.12 -5.23
N ASP A 252 -3.65 24.35 -6.51
CA ASP A 252 -4.39 25.54 -6.91
C ASP A 252 -5.79 25.45 -6.26
N HIS A 253 -6.05 26.33 -5.31
CA HIS A 253 -7.31 26.48 -4.59
C HIS A 253 -8.32 27.33 -5.37
#